data_4cd11fe733be2757653fd91f3f8779a9
#
_entry.id   4cd11fe733be2757653fd91f3f8779a9
#
_cell.length_a   1.000
_cell.length_b   1.000
_cell.length_c   1.000
_cell.angle_alpha   90.00
_cell.angle_beta   90.00
_cell.angle_gamma   90.00
#
_symmetry.space_group_name_H-M   'P 1'
#
loop_
_entity.id
_entity.type
_entity.pdbx_description
1 polymer ?
#
loop_
_entity_poly.entity_id
_entity_poly.type
_entity_poly.pdbx_seq_one_letter_code
_entity_poly.pdbx_strand_id
1 'polypeptide(L)'
;MSANAPNTPIRRLKTYTGAQGYVYQYYFVGKRPALGDDPEAPATEFVFDVTSDRKLTFAVSVFLPDGPREAWNKAHGRPLNDAEQYAAVKMRLFRAFDETEDLKTHGRRLTIDAALLEEVLASLGVD
;
A
#
# COMPACT_ATOMS: atom_id res chain seq x y z
N MET A 1 13.61 22.77 -22.05
CA MET A 1 12.84 22.70 -21.74
C MET A 1 12.31 22.47 -20.75
N SER A 2 12.34 22.86 -20.36
CA SER A 2 11.81 22.52 -19.42
C SER A 2 10.93 21.76 -19.62
N ALA A 3 11.33 20.89 -19.84
CA ALA A 3 10.49 19.94 -20.25
C ALA A 3 9.48 19.56 -19.27
N ASN A 4 9.64 19.94 -18.10
CA ASN A 4 8.68 19.54 -17.07
C ASN A 4 7.50 20.45 -17.09
N ALA A 5 6.33 19.89 -17.25
CA ALA A 5 5.12 20.62 -17.04
C ALA A 5 5.08 21.13 -15.60
N PRO A 6 4.67 22.40 -15.37
CA PRO A 6 4.68 22.97 -14.02
C PRO A 6 3.86 22.20 -13.00
N ASN A 7 2.82 21.46 -13.46
CA ASN A 7 1.95 20.70 -12.56
C ASN A 7 2.23 19.22 -12.56
N THR A 8 3.37 18.77 -13.07
CA THR A 8 3.75 17.37 -12.96
C THR A 8 4.16 17.10 -11.52
N PRO A 9 3.51 16.15 -10.83
CA PRO A 9 3.86 15.86 -9.44
C PRO A 9 5.29 15.35 -9.34
N ILE A 10 5.99 15.79 -8.30
CA ILE A 10 7.29 15.23 -7.97
C ILE A 10 7.02 13.94 -7.24
N ARG A 11 7.47 12.84 -7.80
CA ARG A 11 7.32 11.53 -7.20
C ARG A 11 8.58 11.19 -6.42
N ARG A 12 8.40 10.83 -5.16
CA ARG A 12 9.53 10.49 -4.30
C ARG A 12 9.79 9.01 -4.38
N LEU A 13 10.89 8.67 -5.02
CA LEU A 13 11.37 7.30 -5.05
C LEU A 13 11.94 6.97 -3.68
N LYS A 14 11.46 5.89 -3.09
CA LYS A 14 11.90 5.42 -1.78
C LYS A 14 12.54 4.05 -1.93
N THR A 15 13.37 3.68 -0.98
CA THR A 15 14.08 2.40 -1.00
C THR A 15 13.72 1.60 0.24
N TYR A 16 13.49 0.31 0.07
CA TYR A 16 13.25 -0.62 1.16
C TYR A 16 14.04 -1.89 0.92
N THR A 17 14.81 -2.32 1.92
CA THR A 17 15.51 -3.59 1.86
C THR A 17 14.66 -4.64 2.56
N GLY A 18 14.17 -5.60 1.79
CA GLY A 18 13.35 -6.68 2.32
C GLY A 18 14.16 -7.66 3.14
N ALA A 19 13.46 -8.44 3.97
CA ALA A 19 14.10 -9.41 4.86
C ALA A 19 14.89 -10.50 4.11
N GLN A 20 14.53 -10.74 2.84
CA GLN A 20 15.20 -11.72 2.00
C GLN A 20 16.42 -11.17 1.27
N GLY A 21 16.76 -9.89 1.51
CA GLY A 21 17.93 -9.26 0.92
C GLY A 21 17.68 -8.52 -0.38
N TYR A 22 16.48 -8.59 -0.93
CA TYR A 22 16.14 -7.81 -2.13
C TYR A 22 15.95 -6.35 -1.77
N VAL A 23 16.50 -5.46 -2.60
CA VAL A 23 16.32 -4.02 -2.42
C VAL A 23 15.27 -3.55 -3.40
N TYR A 24 14.20 -2.99 -2.88
CA TYR A 24 13.09 -2.47 -3.69
C TYR A 24 13.13 -0.96 -3.70
N GLN A 25 12.83 -0.40 -4.86
CA GLN A 25 12.52 1.02 -4.96
C GLN A 25 11.06 1.16 -5.33
N TYR A 26 10.38 2.12 -4.75
CA TYR A 26 8.95 2.28 -4.95
C TYR A 26 8.55 3.74 -4.79
N TYR A 27 7.42 4.09 -5.41
CA TYR A 27 6.77 5.36 -5.15
C TYR A 27 5.27 5.20 -5.26
N PHE A 28 4.56 6.06 -4.54
CA PHE A 28 3.10 6.05 -4.53
C PHE A 28 2.57 6.75 -5.78
N VAL A 29 1.70 6.08 -6.50
CA VAL A 29 1.08 6.61 -7.72
C VAL A 29 -0.22 7.35 -7.39
N GLY A 30 -1.07 6.77 -6.56
CA GLY A 30 -2.35 7.35 -6.20
C GLY A 30 -3.30 6.32 -5.62
N LYS A 31 -4.48 6.78 -5.25
CA LYS A 31 -5.52 5.90 -4.72
C LYS A 31 -6.84 6.16 -5.42
N ARG A 32 -7.70 5.15 -5.45
CA ARG A 32 -9.00 5.24 -6.10
C ARG A 32 -9.98 4.25 -5.46
N PRO A 33 -11.30 4.51 -5.55
CA PRO A 33 -12.29 3.50 -5.16
C PRO A 33 -12.18 2.27 -6.07
N ALA A 34 -12.39 1.09 -5.50
CA ALA A 34 -12.32 -0.17 -6.25
C ALA A 34 -13.22 -1.21 -5.60
N LEU A 35 -13.45 -2.30 -6.33
CA LEU A 35 -14.20 -3.42 -5.77
C LEU A 35 -13.29 -4.51 -5.21
N GLY A 36 -11.98 -4.42 -5.46
CA GLY A 36 -11.06 -5.45 -5.01
C GLY A 36 -11.35 -6.79 -5.68
N ASP A 37 -11.15 -7.86 -4.92
CA ASP A 37 -11.40 -9.21 -5.42
C ASP A 37 -12.85 -9.64 -5.23
N ASP A 38 -13.60 -8.96 -4.37
CA ASP A 38 -15.00 -9.26 -4.10
C ASP A 38 -15.84 -8.08 -4.60
N PRO A 39 -16.67 -8.29 -5.65
CA PRO A 39 -17.51 -7.21 -6.18
C PRO A 39 -18.50 -6.64 -5.16
N GLU A 40 -18.81 -7.40 -4.09
CA GLU A 40 -19.71 -6.93 -3.04
C GLU A 40 -18.95 -6.30 -1.88
N ALA A 41 -17.63 -6.22 -1.95
CA ALA A 41 -16.79 -5.66 -0.90
C ALA A 41 -16.00 -4.48 -1.44
N PRO A 42 -16.58 -3.28 -1.44
CA PRO A 42 -15.86 -2.09 -1.92
C PRO A 42 -14.60 -1.83 -1.10
N ALA A 43 -13.60 -1.29 -1.76
CA ALA A 43 -12.30 -1.03 -1.17
C ALA A 43 -11.71 0.27 -1.71
N THR A 44 -10.67 0.75 -1.06
CA THR A 44 -9.79 1.77 -1.63
C THR A 44 -8.53 1.08 -2.12
N GLU A 45 -8.20 1.30 -3.38
CA GLU A 45 -7.00 0.74 -3.99
C GLU A 45 -5.89 1.79 -3.96
N PHE A 46 -4.76 1.43 -3.34
CA PHE A 46 -3.56 2.28 -3.30
C PHE A 46 -2.55 1.66 -4.26
N VAL A 47 -2.12 2.43 -5.25
CA VAL A 47 -1.26 1.93 -6.32
C VAL A 47 0.16 2.45 -6.14
N PHE A 48 1.13 1.54 -6.23
CA PHE A 48 2.55 1.85 -6.15
C PHE A 48 3.25 1.34 -7.40
N ASP A 49 4.23 2.08 -7.89
CA ASP A 49 5.16 1.55 -8.86
C ASP A 49 6.39 1.05 -8.12
N VAL A 50 6.81 -0.17 -8.45
CA VAL A 50 7.84 -0.90 -7.71
C VAL A 50 8.85 -1.45 -8.70
N THR A 51 10.13 -1.44 -8.34
CA THR A 51 11.18 -2.12 -9.08
C THR A 51 12.13 -2.80 -8.10
N SER A 52 12.61 -3.98 -8.49
CA SER A 52 13.62 -4.71 -7.72
C SER A 52 14.97 -4.78 -8.45
N ASP A 53 15.01 -4.35 -9.71
CA ASP A 53 16.25 -4.44 -10.52
C ASP A 53 16.64 -3.08 -11.11
N ARG A 54 15.87 -2.02 -10.82
CA ARG A 54 16.08 -0.67 -11.31
C ARG A 54 15.91 -0.51 -12.83
N LYS A 55 15.41 -1.55 -13.50
CA LYS A 55 15.21 -1.53 -14.95
C LYS A 55 13.74 -1.56 -15.31
N LEU A 56 13.01 -2.50 -14.74
CA LEU A 56 11.60 -2.68 -15.02
C LEU A 56 10.78 -2.31 -13.80
N THR A 57 9.73 -1.54 -14.04
CA THR A 57 8.79 -1.14 -13.01
C THR A 57 7.48 -1.89 -13.20
N PHE A 58 6.88 -2.33 -12.12
CA PHE A 58 5.58 -2.99 -12.17
C PHE A 58 4.67 -2.37 -11.11
N ALA A 59 3.37 -2.38 -11.39
CA ALA A 59 2.39 -1.83 -10.46
C ALA A 59 2.02 -2.85 -9.40
N VAL A 60 1.94 -2.39 -8.16
CA VAL A 60 1.44 -3.17 -7.02
C VAL A 60 0.27 -2.41 -6.44
N SER A 61 -0.86 -3.09 -6.30
CA SER A 61 -2.06 -2.51 -5.69
C SER A 61 -2.25 -3.08 -4.30
N VAL A 62 -2.47 -2.20 -3.33
CA VAL A 62 -2.84 -2.59 -1.97
C VAL A 62 -4.27 -2.15 -1.74
N PHE A 63 -5.15 -3.11 -1.42
CA PHE A 63 -6.56 -2.85 -1.21
C PHE A 63 -6.85 -2.74 0.27
N LEU A 64 -7.45 -1.63 0.67
CA LEU A 64 -7.99 -1.45 2.01
C LEU A 64 -9.51 -1.53 1.89
N PRO A 65 -10.12 -2.69 2.22
CA PRO A 65 -11.57 -2.83 2.11
C PRO A 65 -12.30 -1.96 3.12
N ASP A 66 -13.50 -1.53 2.76
CA ASP A 66 -14.33 -0.69 3.64
C ASP A 66 -14.70 -1.41 4.94
N GLY A 67 -14.98 -2.72 4.87
CA GLY A 67 -15.36 -3.50 6.03
C GLY A 67 -14.32 -3.46 7.16
N PRO A 68 -13.09 -3.86 6.92
CA PRO A 68 -12.03 -3.75 7.92
C PRO A 68 -11.81 -2.33 8.43
N ARG A 69 -11.87 -1.33 7.55
CA ARG A 69 -11.70 0.06 7.94
C ARG A 69 -12.83 0.52 8.86
N GLU A 70 -14.07 0.20 8.53
CA GLU A 70 -15.23 0.55 9.35
C GLU A 70 -15.22 -0.20 10.68
N ALA A 71 -14.79 -1.45 10.69
CA ALA A 71 -14.65 -2.21 11.93
C ALA A 71 -13.63 -1.56 12.87
N TRP A 72 -12.50 -1.12 12.33
CA TRP A 72 -11.51 -0.40 13.13
C TRP A 72 -12.08 0.91 13.68
N ASN A 73 -12.75 1.69 12.82
CA ASN A 73 -13.36 2.96 13.24
C ASN A 73 -14.35 2.75 14.38
N LYS A 74 -15.16 1.71 14.28
CA LYS A 74 -16.14 1.40 15.32
C LYS A 74 -15.46 0.99 16.62
N ALA A 75 -14.44 0.14 16.53
CA ALA A 75 -13.74 -0.36 17.73
C ALA A 75 -12.99 0.75 18.46
N HIS A 76 -12.47 1.73 17.74
CA HIS A 76 -11.65 2.80 18.31
C HIS A 76 -12.39 4.13 18.48
N GLY A 77 -13.65 4.20 18.07
CA GLY A 77 -14.50 5.37 18.30
C GLY A 77 -14.16 6.59 17.47
N ARG A 78 -13.44 6.42 16.37
CA ARG A 78 -13.09 7.51 15.45
C ARG A 78 -12.72 6.98 14.08
N PRO A 79 -12.86 7.77 13.01
CA PRO A 79 -12.41 7.33 11.69
C PRO A 79 -10.89 7.42 11.54
N LEU A 80 -10.32 6.52 10.76
CA LEU A 80 -8.94 6.64 10.32
C LEU A 80 -8.83 7.80 9.34
N ASN A 81 -7.84 8.66 9.54
CA ASN A 81 -7.57 9.73 8.59
C ASN A 81 -6.72 9.19 7.41
N ASP A 82 -6.53 10.02 6.39
CA ASP A 82 -5.81 9.61 5.17
C ASP A 82 -4.38 9.19 5.46
N ALA A 83 -3.68 9.90 6.34
CA ALA A 83 -2.30 9.57 6.69
C ALA A 83 -2.20 8.22 7.39
N GLU A 84 -3.15 7.92 8.26
CA GLU A 84 -3.19 6.64 8.97
C GLU A 84 -3.50 5.48 8.04
N GLN A 85 -4.44 5.67 7.12
CA GLN A 85 -4.75 4.68 6.11
C GLN A 85 -3.53 4.40 5.22
N TYR A 86 -2.86 5.46 4.78
CA TYR A 86 -1.67 5.32 3.96
C TYR A 86 -0.53 4.60 4.72
N ALA A 87 -0.35 4.91 6.01
CA ALA A 87 0.66 4.24 6.82
C ALA A 87 0.39 2.73 6.92
N ALA A 88 -0.88 2.34 7.13
CA ALA A 88 -1.25 0.92 7.17
C ALA A 88 -0.96 0.24 5.83
N VAL A 89 -1.29 0.90 4.74
CA VAL A 89 -1.06 0.38 3.39
C VAL A 89 0.44 0.18 3.13
N LYS A 90 1.28 1.12 3.55
CA LYS A 90 2.73 0.98 3.41
C LYS A 90 3.27 -0.20 4.22
N MET A 91 2.74 -0.42 5.42
CA MET A 91 3.15 -1.56 6.23
C MET A 91 2.80 -2.88 5.53
N ARG A 92 1.64 -2.94 4.86
CA ARG A 92 1.27 -4.12 4.09
C ARG A 92 2.22 -4.35 2.91
N LEU A 93 2.59 -3.26 2.23
CA LEU A 93 3.55 -3.33 1.12
C LEU A 93 4.91 -3.84 1.62
N PHE A 94 5.41 -3.31 2.73
CA PHE A 94 6.68 -3.74 3.30
C PHE A 94 6.65 -5.20 3.70
N ARG A 95 5.54 -5.68 4.24
CA ARG A 95 5.39 -7.09 4.57
C ARG A 95 5.51 -7.97 3.33
N ALA A 96 4.94 -7.52 2.22
CA ALA A 96 5.08 -8.25 0.95
C ALA A 96 6.55 -8.25 0.48
N PHE A 97 7.25 -7.14 0.62
CA PHE A 97 8.68 -7.08 0.30
C PHE A 97 9.49 -8.07 1.14
N ASP A 98 9.10 -8.28 2.40
CA ASP A 98 9.81 -9.19 3.29
C ASP A 98 9.48 -10.65 3.02
N GLU A 99 8.25 -10.96 2.64
CA GLU A 99 7.72 -12.31 2.64
C GLU A 99 7.54 -12.94 1.26
N THR A 100 7.47 -12.14 0.19
CA THR A 100 7.17 -12.64 -1.15
C THR A 100 8.42 -12.66 -2.00
N GLU A 101 8.87 -13.87 -2.39
CA GLU A 101 10.10 -14.00 -3.18
C GLU A 101 9.99 -13.39 -4.56
N ASP A 102 8.87 -13.61 -5.25
CA ASP A 102 8.65 -13.11 -6.60
C ASP A 102 7.44 -12.19 -6.60
N LEU A 103 7.65 -11.00 -6.08
CA LEU A 103 6.59 -10.02 -5.92
C LEU A 103 5.95 -9.65 -7.27
N LYS A 104 6.76 -9.54 -8.32
CA LYS A 104 6.30 -9.19 -9.65
C LYS A 104 5.27 -10.18 -10.18
N THR A 105 5.45 -11.46 -9.91
CA THR A 105 4.56 -12.51 -10.39
C THR A 105 3.44 -12.80 -9.41
N HIS A 106 3.72 -12.80 -8.11
CA HIS A 106 2.81 -13.32 -7.09
C HIS A 106 2.30 -12.30 -6.09
N GLY A 107 2.78 -11.05 -6.10
CA GLY A 107 2.46 -10.09 -5.06
C GLY A 107 1.96 -8.74 -5.56
N ARG A 108 1.35 -8.68 -6.73
CA ARG A 108 0.93 -7.40 -7.30
C ARG A 108 -0.45 -6.93 -6.83
N ARG A 109 -1.19 -7.80 -6.13
CA ARG A 109 -2.50 -7.45 -5.54
C ARG A 109 -2.48 -7.89 -4.09
N LEU A 110 -2.45 -6.93 -3.19
CA LEU A 110 -2.36 -7.17 -1.76
C LEU A 110 -3.61 -6.64 -1.07
N THR A 111 -4.06 -7.33 -0.03
CA THR A 111 -5.25 -6.92 0.71
C THR A 111 -4.93 -6.85 2.20
N ILE A 112 -5.57 -5.92 2.90
CA ILE A 112 -5.47 -5.79 4.35
C ILE A 112 -6.77 -6.28 4.95
N ASP A 113 -6.71 -7.34 5.77
CA ASP A 113 -7.88 -7.79 6.52
C ASP A 113 -7.98 -7.06 7.87
N ALA A 114 -9.07 -7.28 8.60
CA ALA A 114 -9.32 -6.57 9.85
C ALA A 114 -8.25 -6.84 10.91
N ALA A 115 -7.80 -8.08 11.02
CA ALA A 115 -6.79 -8.45 12.00
C ALA A 115 -5.45 -7.80 11.69
N LEU A 116 -5.05 -7.79 10.42
CA LEU A 116 -3.81 -7.15 10.01
C LEU A 116 -3.86 -5.64 10.20
N LEU A 117 -5.01 -5.02 9.91
CA LEU A 117 -5.17 -3.58 10.10
C LEU A 117 -4.96 -3.20 11.58
N GLU A 118 -5.55 -3.94 12.50
CA GLU A 118 -5.34 -3.72 13.93
C GLU A 118 -3.86 -3.88 14.31
N GLU A 119 -3.23 -4.95 13.82
CA GLU A 119 -1.84 -5.24 14.12
C GLU A 119 -0.89 -4.15 13.65
N VAL A 120 -0.99 -3.74 12.39
CA VAL A 120 -0.05 -2.78 11.83
C VAL A 120 -0.26 -1.39 12.42
N LEU A 121 -1.50 -0.99 12.67
CA LEU A 121 -1.77 0.33 13.29
C LEU A 121 -1.30 0.35 14.74
N ALA A 122 -1.51 -0.73 15.49
CA ALA A 122 -1.00 -0.83 16.85
C ALA A 122 0.53 -0.72 16.88
N SER A 123 1.21 -1.34 15.93
CA SER A 123 2.68 -1.27 15.86
C SER A 123 3.17 0.14 15.56
N LEU A 124 2.34 0.98 14.95
CA LEU A 124 2.64 2.38 14.66
C LEU A 124 2.19 3.32 15.78
N GLY A 125 1.59 2.80 16.85
CA GLY A 125 1.08 3.60 17.94
C GLY A 125 -0.24 4.29 17.63
N VAL A 126 -0.99 3.79 16.68
CA VAL A 126 -2.29 4.34 16.28
C VAL A 126 -3.40 3.55 16.95
N ASP A 127 -4.23 4.22 17.75
CA ASP A 127 -5.36 3.62 18.46
C ASP A 127 -6.55 4.57 18.60
#